data_5915909408a71260bcc735cd94706814
#
_entry.id   5915909408a71260bcc735cd94706814
#
_cell.length_a   1.000
_cell.length_b   1.000
_cell.length_c   1.000
_cell.angle_alpha   90.00
_cell.angle_beta   90.00
_cell.angle_gamma   90.00
#
_symmetry.space_group_name_H-M   'P 1'
#
loop_
_entity.id
_entity.type
_entity.pdbx_description
1 polymer ?
#
loop_
_entity_poly.entity_id
_entity_poly.type
_entity_poly.pdbx_seq_one_letter_code
_entity_poly.pdbx_strand_id
1 'polypeptide(L)'
;KGVDPAGETVPLVIPPRSTGEVDIPLVLSNVKPWSPDNPDLYTLSVEVWDAAGGDQAKDSAHLLDNRSMRVGVRTVEMTEKGLVLNGSLFSEKLIGGNRHQDFARLGNAVPNNLQWQDAVKLRKAGMRVIRSAHYPQDPAFMDACDELGLFVIVNTPGWQFWNEAPIFAERVYSDIRNMVRRDRNHPSVLMW
;
A
#
# COMPACT_ATOMS: atom_id res chain seq x y z
N LYS A 1 2.40 23.81 -0.33
CA LYS A 1 3.83 23.75 -0.69
C LYS A 1 4.12 22.28 -0.89
N GLY A 2 4.39 21.86 -2.12
CA GLY A 2 4.69 20.48 -2.46
C GLY A 2 6.10 20.07 -1.98
N VAL A 3 6.31 18.78 -1.89
CA VAL A 3 7.65 18.21 -1.82
C VAL A 3 8.37 18.58 -3.11
N ASP A 4 9.62 18.94 -3.03
CA ASP A 4 10.43 19.13 -4.23
C ASP A 4 10.47 17.80 -4.99
N PRO A 5 10.19 17.77 -6.29
CA PRO A 5 10.23 16.55 -7.06
C PRO A 5 11.64 15.97 -6.98
N ALA A 6 11.73 14.76 -6.46
CA ALA A 6 12.96 13.98 -6.47
C ALA A 6 12.86 12.95 -7.60
N GLY A 7 13.92 12.80 -8.37
CA GLY A 7 13.97 11.80 -9.43
C GLY A 7 15.39 11.31 -9.64
N GLU A 8 15.51 10.02 -9.85
CA GLU A 8 16.77 9.33 -10.15
C GLU A 8 16.56 8.44 -11.37
N THR A 9 17.56 8.33 -12.20
CA THR A 9 17.56 7.44 -13.35
C THR A 9 18.74 6.48 -13.24
N VAL A 10 18.45 5.19 -13.31
CA VAL A 10 19.46 4.14 -13.20
C VAL A 10 19.42 3.29 -14.46
N PRO A 11 20.54 3.10 -15.17
CA PRO A 11 20.60 2.19 -16.32
C PRO A 11 20.47 0.74 -15.85
N LEU A 12 19.67 -0.04 -16.56
CA LEU A 12 19.46 -1.46 -16.28
C LEU A 12 19.59 -2.27 -17.58
N VAL A 13 20.44 -3.29 -17.56
CA VAL A 13 20.57 -4.24 -18.67
C VAL A 13 19.91 -5.55 -18.27
N ILE A 14 18.88 -5.94 -19.03
CA ILE A 14 18.14 -7.18 -18.79
C ILE A 14 18.41 -8.13 -19.98
N PRO A 15 19.06 -9.30 -19.74
CA PRO A 15 19.24 -10.29 -20.78
C PRO A 15 17.90 -10.83 -21.31
N PRO A 16 17.86 -11.35 -22.54
CA PRO A 16 16.65 -11.95 -23.10
C PRO A 16 16.09 -13.07 -22.19
N ARG A 17 14.76 -13.10 -22.03
CA ARG A 17 14.03 -14.09 -21.21
C ARG A 17 14.43 -14.12 -19.73
N SER A 18 14.88 -12.97 -19.21
CA SER A 18 15.20 -12.81 -17.79
C SER A 18 14.46 -11.63 -17.18
N THR A 19 14.57 -11.51 -15.86
CA THR A 19 14.10 -10.36 -15.08
C THR A 19 15.29 -9.71 -14.40
N GLY A 20 15.27 -8.40 -14.26
CA GLY A 20 16.25 -7.62 -13.50
C GLY A 20 15.56 -6.85 -12.39
N GLU A 21 16.26 -6.64 -11.29
CA GLU A 21 15.83 -5.80 -10.18
C GLU A 21 16.87 -4.70 -9.97
N VAL A 22 16.40 -3.51 -9.62
CA VAL A 22 17.25 -2.37 -9.27
C VAL A 22 16.62 -1.62 -8.11
N ASP A 23 17.44 -1.24 -7.14
CA ASP A 23 17.05 -0.37 -6.05
C ASP A 23 17.46 1.07 -6.37
N ILE A 24 16.48 1.97 -6.34
CA ILE A 24 16.70 3.39 -6.62
C ILE A 24 16.44 4.17 -5.32
N PRO A 25 17.49 4.64 -4.63
CA PRO A 25 17.31 5.44 -3.43
C PRO A 25 16.79 6.83 -3.80
N LEU A 26 15.69 7.24 -3.19
CA LEU A 26 15.14 8.59 -3.34
C LEU A 26 15.26 9.35 -2.02
N VAL A 27 15.88 10.52 -2.04
CA VAL A 27 15.94 11.42 -0.90
C VAL A 27 14.85 12.47 -1.05
N LEU A 28 13.90 12.46 -0.12
CA LEU A 28 12.79 13.39 -0.10
C LEU A 28 13.03 14.49 0.94
N SER A 29 12.93 15.76 0.54
CA SER A 29 13.02 16.91 1.42
C SER A 29 11.63 17.47 1.73
N ASN A 30 11.46 18.05 2.91
CA ASN A 30 10.22 18.73 3.33
C ASN A 30 8.97 17.83 3.30
N VAL A 31 9.15 16.54 3.60
CA VAL A 31 8.06 15.58 3.62
C VAL A 31 7.10 15.87 4.77
N LYS A 32 5.80 15.90 4.44
CA LYS A 32 4.74 15.85 5.44
C LYS A 32 4.40 14.39 5.70
N PRO A 33 4.63 13.91 6.92
CA PRO A 33 4.33 12.52 7.21
C PRO A 33 2.82 12.26 7.24
N TRP A 34 2.43 11.12 6.68
CA TRP A 34 1.05 10.64 6.73
C TRP A 34 0.63 10.30 8.16
N SER A 35 -0.57 10.69 8.51
CA SER A 35 -1.23 10.27 9.75
C SER A 35 -2.75 10.18 9.53
N PRO A 36 -3.52 9.54 10.43
CA PRO A 36 -4.98 9.51 10.32
C PRO A 36 -5.66 10.88 10.25
N ASP A 37 -5.06 11.90 10.85
CA ASP A 37 -5.62 13.25 10.86
C ASP A 37 -5.06 14.15 9.76
N ASN A 38 -3.90 13.80 9.23
CA ASN A 38 -3.26 14.47 8.11
C ASN A 38 -2.78 13.40 7.11
N PRO A 39 -3.68 12.85 6.29
CA PRO A 39 -3.35 11.75 5.38
C PRO A 39 -2.67 12.27 4.11
N ASP A 40 -1.53 12.94 4.29
CA ASP A 40 -0.73 13.47 3.18
C ASP A 40 -0.16 12.33 2.33
N LEU A 41 -0.44 12.37 1.04
CA LEU A 41 -0.01 11.37 0.06
C LEU A 41 0.80 12.02 -1.06
N TYR A 42 1.76 11.28 -1.59
CA TYR A 42 2.59 11.65 -2.72
C TYR A 42 2.34 10.71 -3.89
N THR A 43 2.62 11.15 -5.09
CA THR A 43 2.61 10.29 -6.27
C THR A 43 4.02 9.83 -6.56
N LEU A 44 4.24 8.52 -6.53
CA LEU A 44 5.45 7.89 -7.02
C LEU A 44 5.18 7.41 -8.45
N SER A 45 5.95 7.92 -9.41
CA SER A 45 5.91 7.47 -10.80
C SER A 45 7.21 6.77 -11.14
N VAL A 46 7.10 5.61 -11.77
CA VAL A 46 8.22 4.83 -12.29
C VAL A 46 8.02 4.70 -13.79
N GLU A 47 9.05 5.02 -14.54
CA GLU A 47 9.06 4.99 -16.00
C GLU A 47 10.20 4.11 -16.50
N VAL A 48 9.94 3.33 -17.52
CA VAL A 48 10.94 2.51 -18.21
C VAL A 48 11.12 3.05 -19.61
N TRP A 49 12.34 3.43 -19.92
CA TRP A 49 12.69 4.03 -21.21
C TRP A 49 13.63 3.13 -21.98
N ASP A 50 13.49 3.12 -23.30
CA ASP A 50 14.48 2.48 -24.16
C ASP A 50 15.77 3.30 -24.18
N ALA A 51 16.90 2.66 -23.83
CA ALA A 51 18.21 3.29 -23.80
C ALA A 51 18.96 3.20 -25.14
N ALA A 52 18.30 2.90 -26.25
CA ALA A 52 18.92 2.65 -27.56
C ALA A 52 19.75 3.82 -28.15
N GLY A 53 19.88 4.92 -27.41
CA GLY A 53 20.62 6.13 -27.89
C GLY A 53 21.78 6.60 -27.00
N GLY A 54 22.12 5.91 -25.90
CA GLY A 54 23.13 6.38 -24.93
C GLY A 54 22.74 7.69 -24.22
N ASP A 55 23.65 8.23 -23.41
CA ASP A 55 23.43 9.40 -22.52
C ASP A 55 23.01 10.72 -23.23
N GLN A 56 23.00 10.77 -24.55
CA GLN A 56 22.73 11.97 -25.36
C GLN A 56 21.29 12.02 -25.94
N ALA A 57 20.48 11.00 -25.75
CA ALA A 57 19.22 10.84 -26.50
C ALA A 57 17.92 10.96 -25.67
N LYS A 58 17.83 11.92 -24.77
CA LYS A 58 16.54 12.24 -24.13
C LYS A 58 15.44 12.63 -25.14
N ASP A 59 15.81 13.14 -26.28
CA ASP A 59 14.87 13.56 -27.35
C ASP A 59 14.43 12.41 -28.26
N SER A 60 15.04 11.23 -28.19
CA SER A 60 14.70 10.05 -29.00
C SER A 60 14.39 8.79 -28.18
N ALA A 61 14.46 8.86 -26.87
CA ALA A 61 14.11 7.73 -26.00
C ALA A 61 12.59 7.43 -26.06
N HIS A 62 12.26 6.16 -26.25
CA HIS A 62 10.86 5.73 -26.21
C HIS A 62 10.48 5.27 -24.82
N LEU A 63 9.38 5.81 -24.30
CA LEU A 63 8.76 5.30 -23.09
C LEU A 63 8.18 3.90 -23.37
N LEU A 64 8.70 2.89 -22.69
CA LEU A 64 8.29 1.50 -22.83
C LEU A 64 7.16 1.13 -21.89
N ASP A 65 7.23 1.60 -20.64
CA ASP A 65 6.20 1.35 -19.62
C ASP A 65 6.24 2.44 -18.56
N ASN A 66 5.12 2.64 -17.89
CA ASN A 66 5.02 3.51 -16.73
C ASN A 66 4.07 2.94 -15.68
N ARG A 67 4.35 3.27 -14.43
CA ARG A 67 3.49 2.97 -13.28
C ARG A 67 3.48 4.17 -12.35
N SER A 68 2.28 4.54 -11.93
CA SER A 68 2.11 5.55 -10.89
C SER A 68 1.30 4.97 -9.74
N MET A 69 1.71 5.28 -8.54
CA MET A 69 1.00 4.89 -7.32
C MET A 69 1.07 6.01 -6.30
N ARG A 70 0.10 6.05 -5.39
CA ARG A 70 0.15 6.96 -4.24
C ARG A 70 0.85 6.28 -3.09
N VAL A 71 1.68 7.03 -2.41
CA VAL A 71 2.47 6.58 -1.27
C VAL A 71 2.39 7.61 -0.15
N GLY A 72 2.36 7.15 1.09
CA GLY A 72 2.48 8.00 2.27
C GLY A 72 3.76 7.69 3.01
N VAL A 73 4.44 8.71 3.47
CA VAL A 73 5.67 8.54 4.26
C VAL A 73 5.31 8.58 5.74
N ARG A 74 5.64 7.56 6.47
CA ARG A 74 5.43 7.48 7.92
C ARG A 74 6.40 6.53 8.59
N THR A 75 6.53 6.67 9.92
CA THR A 75 7.16 5.68 10.78
C THR A 75 6.14 5.15 11.78
N VAL A 76 6.18 3.85 12.06
CA VAL A 76 5.32 3.19 13.04
C VAL A 76 6.16 2.29 13.91
N GLU A 77 5.98 2.39 15.21
CA GLU A 77 6.63 1.55 16.19
C GLU A 77 5.63 1.15 17.27
N MET A 78 5.65 -0.12 17.66
CA MET A 78 4.90 -0.63 18.81
C MET A 78 5.83 -0.69 20.02
N THR A 79 5.51 0.07 21.06
CA THR A 79 6.30 0.16 22.28
C THR A 79 5.50 -0.30 23.49
N GLU A 80 6.16 -0.49 24.64
CA GLU A 80 5.47 -0.77 25.91
C GLU A 80 4.51 0.37 26.32
N LYS A 81 4.74 1.59 25.82
CA LYS A 81 3.87 2.75 26.08
C LYS A 81 2.71 2.88 25.09
N GLY A 82 2.72 2.08 24.02
CA GLY A 82 1.72 2.08 22.97
C GLY A 82 2.30 2.33 21.58
N LEU A 83 1.41 2.68 20.66
CA LEU A 83 1.74 3.01 19.27
C LEU A 83 2.48 4.34 19.20
N VAL A 84 3.64 4.35 18.57
CA VAL A 84 4.39 5.56 18.22
C VAL A 84 4.24 5.77 16.71
N LEU A 85 3.70 6.91 16.30
CA LEU A 85 3.52 7.30 14.91
C LEU A 85 4.35 8.56 14.63
N ASN A 86 5.22 8.51 13.63
CA ASN A 86 6.08 9.63 13.24
C ASN A 86 6.89 10.20 14.43
N GLY A 87 7.39 9.33 15.29
CA GLY A 87 8.20 9.68 16.45
C GLY A 87 7.41 10.20 17.67
N SER A 88 6.07 10.26 17.60
CA SER A 88 5.21 10.71 18.69
C SER A 88 4.24 9.63 19.15
N LEU A 89 4.01 9.55 20.47
CA LEU A 89 3.01 8.61 21.02
C LEU A 89 1.61 8.96 20.46
N PHE A 90 0.98 7.97 19.85
CA PHE A 90 -0.38 8.09 19.34
C PHE A 90 -1.36 7.99 20.51
N SER A 91 -1.95 9.11 20.91
CA SER A 91 -2.75 9.22 22.13
C SER A 91 -4.21 8.81 21.96
N GLU A 92 -4.69 8.68 20.72
CA GLU A 92 -6.08 8.32 20.48
C GLU A 92 -6.33 6.82 20.63
N LYS A 93 -7.55 6.47 21.04
CA LYS A 93 -7.97 5.08 21.03
C LYS A 93 -8.19 4.60 19.61
N LEU A 94 -7.60 3.46 19.25
CA LEU A 94 -7.85 2.77 17.99
C LEU A 94 -9.20 2.04 18.05
N ILE A 95 -10.28 2.81 17.93
CA ILE A 95 -11.64 2.27 17.85
C ILE A 95 -11.89 1.81 16.42
N GLY A 96 -12.37 0.58 16.26
CA GLY A 96 -12.62 0.04 14.94
C GLY A 96 -13.42 -1.24 14.94
N GLY A 97 -13.46 -1.91 13.82
CA GLY A 97 -14.20 -3.15 13.65
C GLY A 97 -13.69 -3.98 12.49
N ASN A 98 -14.28 -5.16 12.35
CA ASN A 98 -14.04 -6.01 11.19
C ASN A 98 -14.87 -5.52 10.00
N ARG A 99 -14.28 -5.56 8.81
CA ARG A 99 -14.99 -5.34 7.57
C ARG A 99 -14.93 -6.59 6.71
N HIS A 100 -16.10 -7.11 6.35
CA HIS A 100 -16.27 -8.06 5.26
C HIS A 100 -16.58 -7.30 3.98
N GLN A 101 -15.98 -7.72 2.86
CA GLN A 101 -16.24 -7.12 1.55
C GLN A 101 -17.48 -7.74 0.93
N ASP A 102 -18.59 -7.67 1.64
CA ASP A 102 -19.86 -8.23 1.21
C ASP A 102 -20.89 -7.13 1.01
N PHE A 103 -21.56 -7.15 -0.13
CA PHE A 103 -22.63 -6.21 -0.43
C PHE A 103 -23.89 -6.96 -0.87
N ALA A 104 -25.05 -6.49 -0.40
CA ALA A 104 -26.32 -7.11 -0.74
C ALA A 104 -26.50 -7.21 -2.25
N ARG A 105 -26.80 -8.40 -2.74
CA ARG A 105 -27.00 -8.75 -4.17
C ARG A 105 -25.74 -8.75 -5.03
N LEU A 106 -24.61 -8.27 -4.55
CA LEU A 106 -23.33 -8.23 -5.27
C LEU A 106 -22.31 -9.23 -4.72
N GLY A 107 -22.49 -9.67 -3.46
CA GLY A 107 -21.45 -10.46 -2.76
C GLY A 107 -20.15 -9.67 -2.72
N ASN A 108 -19.05 -10.34 -3.03
CA ASN A 108 -17.71 -9.73 -3.04
C ASN A 108 -17.38 -8.92 -4.32
N ALA A 109 -18.23 -8.93 -5.33
CA ALA A 109 -18.04 -8.16 -6.56
C ALA A 109 -18.46 -6.69 -6.39
N VAL A 110 -17.92 -6.06 -5.37
CA VAL A 110 -18.24 -4.68 -4.99
C VAL A 110 -17.44 -3.71 -5.86
N PRO A 111 -18.07 -2.81 -6.62
CA PRO A 111 -17.37 -1.86 -7.45
C PRO A 111 -16.65 -0.78 -6.62
N ASN A 112 -15.61 -0.18 -7.20
CA ASN A 112 -14.69 0.74 -6.50
C ASN A 112 -15.39 1.89 -5.78
N ASN A 113 -16.43 2.47 -6.37
CA ASN A 113 -17.19 3.56 -5.75
C ASN A 113 -17.89 3.14 -4.46
N LEU A 114 -18.34 1.90 -4.35
CA LEU A 114 -18.94 1.37 -3.12
C LEU A 114 -17.87 1.01 -2.08
N GLN A 115 -16.69 0.55 -2.51
CA GLN A 115 -15.51 0.38 -1.65
C GLN A 115 -15.18 1.71 -0.94
N TRP A 116 -15.13 2.80 -1.71
CA TRP A 116 -14.93 4.14 -1.19
C TRP A 116 -16.03 4.60 -0.24
N GLN A 117 -17.29 4.38 -0.59
CA GLN A 117 -18.41 4.75 0.26
C GLN A 117 -18.38 4.05 1.61
N ASP A 118 -17.94 2.79 1.66
CA ASP A 118 -17.78 2.07 2.91
C ASP A 118 -16.71 2.72 3.77
N ALA A 119 -15.53 3.00 3.23
CA ALA A 119 -14.46 3.68 3.96
C ALA A 119 -14.92 5.05 4.51
N VAL A 120 -15.63 5.83 3.70
CA VAL A 120 -16.21 7.12 4.13
C VAL A 120 -17.20 6.93 5.30
N LYS A 121 -18.07 5.93 5.24
CA LYS A 121 -19.03 5.64 6.32
C LYS A 121 -18.32 5.23 7.61
N LEU A 122 -17.31 4.35 7.49
CA LEU A 122 -16.52 3.91 8.63
C LEU A 122 -15.78 5.08 9.30
N ARG A 123 -15.15 5.93 8.50
CA ARG A 123 -14.48 7.14 9.01
C ARG A 123 -15.45 8.10 9.67
N LYS A 124 -16.62 8.36 9.06
CA LYS A 124 -17.68 9.22 9.63
C LYS A 124 -18.28 8.66 10.90
N ALA A 125 -18.32 7.33 11.06
CA ALA A 125 -18.74 6.66 12.29
C ALA A 125 -17.69 6.76 13.41
N GLY A 126 -16.56 7.42 13.20
CA GLY A 126 -15.50 7.61 14.19
C GLY A 126 -14.52 6.45 14.29
N MET A 127 -14.55 5.50 13.38
CA MET A 127 -13.55 4.43 13.36
C MET A 127 -12.18 4.96 12.97
N ARG A 128 -11.15 4.39 13.62
CA ARG A 128 -9.74 4.71 13.39
C ARG A 128 -8.96 3.56 12.78
N VAL A 129 -9.43 2.34 13.01
CA VAL A 129 -8.78 1.12 12.51
C VAL A 129 -9.82 0.14 11.99
N ILE A 130 -9.54 -0.46 10.85
CA ILE A 130 -10.39 -1.48 10.25
C ILE A 130 -9.57 -2.77 10.13
N ARG A 131 -10.10 -3.88 10.62
CA ARG A 131 -9.52 -5.19 10.35
C ARG A 131 -10.17 -5.79 9.11
N SER A 132 -9.36 -6.14 8.13
CA SER A 132 -9.83 -6.81 6.92
C SER A 132 -10.23 -8.26 7.25
N ALA A 133 -11.51 -8.49 7.41
CA ALA A 133 -12.01 -9.79 7.86
C ALA A 133 -12.61 -10.59 6.69
N HIS A 134 -12.10 -11.76 6.40
CA HIS A 134 -10.85 -12.36 6.94
C HIS A 134 -9.92 -12.68 5.75
N TYR A 135 -9.68 -11.68 4.92
CA TYR A 135 -8.96 -11.75 3.65
C TYR A 135 -8.54 -10.35 3.22
N PRO A 136 -7.51 -10.22 2.35
CA PRO A 136 -7.13 -8.94 1.80
C PRO A 136 -8.31 -8.27 1.09
N GLN A 137 -8.51 -6.99 1.37
CA GLN A 137 -9.61 -6.22 0.76
C GLN A 137 -9.24 -5.75 -0.64
N ASP A 138 -10.24 -5.25 -1.38
CA ASP A 138 -10.06 -4.64 -2.68
C ASP A 138 -9.07 -3.45 -2.61
N PRO A 139 -8.18 -3.27 -3.61
CA PRO A 139 -7.25 -2.14 -3.64
C PRO A 139 -7.93 -0.77 -3.52
N ALA A 140 -9.13 -0.60 -4.10
CA ALA A 140 -9.85 0.67 -3.99
C ALA A 140 -10.28 0.99 -2.54
N PHE A 141 -10.53 -0.03 -1.71
CA PHE A 141 -10.77 0.18 -0.28
C PHE A 141 -9.49 0.60 0.44
N MET A 142 -8.35 0.00 0.08
CA MET A 142 -7.05 0.36 0.65
C MET A 142 -6.67 1.79 0.29
N ASP A 143 -6.86 2.19 -0.98
CA ASP A 143 -6.66 3.56 -1.44
C ASP A 143 -7.55 4.55 -0.67
N ALA A 144 -8.80 4.19 -0.44
CA ALA A 144 -9.72 5.01 0.35
C ALA A 144 -9.27 5.15 1.81
N CYS A 145 -8.74 4.07 2.41
CA CYS A 145 -8.20 4.13 3.77
C CYS A 145 -6.98 5.05 3.86
N ASP A 146 -6.11 5.02 2.85
CA ASP A 146 -4.97 5.92 2.76
C ASP A 146 -5.39 7.40 2.73
N GLU A 147 -6.40 7.72 1.90
CA GLU A 147 -6.88 9.11 1.75
C GLU A 147 -7.71 9.60 2.93
N LEU A 148 -8.45 8.71 3.57
CA LEU A 148 -9.34 9.06 4.67
C LEU A 148 -8.68 8.97 6.05
N GLY A 149 -7.45 8.50 6.13
CA GLY A 149 -6.73 8.35 7.39
C GLY A 149 -7.32 7.24 8.26
N LEU A 150 -7.61 6.09 7.68
CA LEU A 150 -8.00 4.88 8.39
C LEU A 150 -6.82 3.92 8.48
N PHE A 151 -6.49 3.44 9.66
CA PHE A 151 -5.57 2.31 9.77
C PHE A 151 -6.23 1.01 9.33
N VAL A 152 -5.43 0.10 8.78
CA VAL A 152 -5.88 -1.23 8.37
C VAL A 152 -4.99 -2.30 9.00
N ILE A 153 -5.64 -3.31 9.58
CA ILE A 153 -5.00 -4.57 9.97
C ILE A 153 -5.35 -5.58 8.89
N VAL A 154 -4.36 -6.01 8.11
CA VAL A 154 -4.56 -6.90 6.96
C VAL A 154 -4.47 -8.35 7.39
N ASN A 155 -5.41 -9.16 6.93
CA ASN A 155 -5.47 -10.58 7.23
C ASN A 155 -5.19 -11.43 5.98
N THR A 156 -4.46 -12.52 6.17
CA THR A 156 -4.38 -13.60 5.19
C THR A 156 -5.69 -14.36 5.09
N PRO A 157 -6.07 -14.87 3.92
CA PRO A 157 -7.23 -15.75 3.80
C PRO A 157 -6.98 -17.10 4.50
N GLY A 158 -8.07 -17.81 4.84
CA GLY A 158 -8.01 -19.20 5.28
C GLY A 158 -7.66 -19.41 6.76
N TRP A 159 -7.71 -18.38 7.60
CA TRP A 159 -7.36 -18.42 9.03
C TRP A 159 -8.07 -19.54 9.82
N GLN A 160 -9.27 -19.95 9.43
CA GLN A 160 -10.06 -20.97 10.10
C GLN A 160 -9.78 -22.39 9.60
N PHE A 161 -8.93 -22.57 8.59
CA PHE A 161 -8.62 -23.86 8.02
C PHE A 161 -7.19 -24.25 8.35
N TRP A 162 -7.01 -25.52 8.66
CA TRP A 162 -5.70 -26.13 8.84
C TRP A 162 -5.60 -27.43 8.04
N ASN A 163 -4.46 -27.67 7.45
CA ASN A 163 -4.14 -28.92 6.77
C ASN A 163 -2.66 -29.23 6.96
N GLU A 164 -2.37 -30.50 7.31
CA GLU A 164 -1.00 -30.95 7.56
C GLU A 164 -0.19 -31.23 6.28
N ALA A 165 -0.84 -31.21 5.11
CA ALA A 165 -0.12 -31.39 3.85
C ALA A 165 0.89 -30.27 3.62
N PRO A 166 2.15 -30.56 3.26
CA PRO A 166 3.19 -29.56 3.04
C PRO A 166 2.78 -28.47 2.05
N ILE A 167 2.04 -28.83 1.01
CA ILE A 167 1.54 -27.90 0.00
C ILE A 167 0.64 -26.80 0.60
N PHE A 168 -0.05 -27.09 1.71
CA PHE A 168 -0.88 -26.09 2.39
C PHE A 168 -0.02 -24.96 2.96
N ALA A 169 1.04 -25.32 3.70
CA ALA A 169 1.97 -24.34 4.26
C ALA A 169 2.62 -23.48 3.16
N GLU A 170 3.07 -24.10 2.06
CA GLU A 170 3.65 -23.40 0.92
C GLU A 170 2.69 -22.37 0.31
N ARG A 171 1.42 -22.75 0.15
CA ARG A 171 0.38 -21.84 -0.35
C ARG A 171 0.12 -20.67 0.59
N VAL A 172 0.01 -20.93 1.89
CA VAL A 172 -0.17 -19.87 2.90
C VAL A 172 1.00 -18.90 2.88
N TYR A 173 2.24 -19.38 2.82
CA TYR A 173 3.41 -18.51 2.71
C TYR A 173 3.43 -17.71 1.40
N SER A 174 2.99 -18.33 0.30
CA SER A 174 2.86 -17.63 -0.98
C SER A 174 1.83 -16.52 -0.90
N ASP A 175 0.67 -16.79 -0.30
CA ASP A 175 -0.40 -15.81 -0.12
C ASP A 175 0.04 -14.64 0.76
N ILE A 176 0.75 -14.91 1.86
CA ILE A 176 1.33 -13.88 2.73
C ILE A 176 2.30 -12.99 1.94
N ARG A 177 3.23 -13.58 1.19
CA ARG A 177 4.20 -12.80 0.39
C ARG A 177 3.50 -11.93 -0.64
N ASN A 178 2.50 -12.47 -1.32
CA ASN A 178 1.74 -11.74 -2.35
C ASN A 178 0.93 -10.61 -1.73
N MET A 179 0.28 -10.85 -0.60
CA MET A 179 -0.45 -9.84 0.17
C MET A 179 0.46 -8.68 0.59
N VAL A 180 1.60 -9.01 1.21
CA VAL A 180 2.57 -7.99 1.64
C VAL A 180 3.11 -7.21 0.43
N ARG A 181 3.49 -7.88 -0.66
CA ARG A 181 3.96 -7.21 -1.89
C ARG A 181 2.93 -6.28 -2.48
N ARG A 182 1.65 -6.66 -2.47
CA ARG A 182 0.55 -5.86 -2.99
C ARG A 182 0.34 -4.59 -2.16
N ASP A 183 0.31 -4.74 -0.84
CA ASP A 183 -0.23 -3.71 0.05
C ASP A 183 0.85 -2.94 0.85
N ARG A 184 2.14 -3.31 0.76
CA ARG A 184 3.22 -2.69 1.56
C ARG A 184 3.41 -1.19 1.35
N ASN A 185 2.91 -0.64 0.27
CA ASN A 185 3.04 0.79 -0.05
C ASN A 185 1.85 1.62 0.47
N HIS A 186 0.82 0.98 1.01
CA HIS A 186 -0.29 1.69 1.65
C HIS A 186 0.12 2.19 3.04
N PRO A 187 0.15 3.50 3.29
CA PRO A 187 0.50 4.03 4.61
C PRO A 187 -0.56 3.70 5.67
N SER A 188 -1.77 3.37 5.26
CA SER A 188 -2.85 2.93 6.16
C SER A 188 -2.58 1.57 6.80
N VAL A 189 -1.78 0.69 6.19
CA VAL A 189 -1.49 -0.64 6.76
C VAL A 189 -0.71 -0.50 8.06
N LEU A 190 -1.35 -0.82 9.17
CA LEU A 190 -0.76 -0.74 10.50
C LEU A 190 -0.10 -2.06 10.89
N MET A 191 -0.70 -3.17 10.50
CA MET A 191 -0.31 -4.51 10.94
C MET A 191 -0.73 -5.56 9.91
N TRP A 192 0.06 -6.64 9.85
CA TRP A 192 -0.22 -7.83 9.05
C TRP A 192 -0.65 -9.01 9.94
#